data_0b67dfc627d98104bcb598cc663e28cb
#
_entry.id   0b67dfc627d98104bcb598cc663e28cb
#
_cell.length_a   1.000
_cell.length_b   1.000
_cell.length_c   1.000
_cell.angle_alpha   90.00
_cell.angle_beta   90.00
_cell.angle_gamma   90.00
#
_symmetry.space_group_name_H-M   'P 1'
#
loop_
_entity.id
_entity.type
_entity.pdbx_description
1 polymer ?
#
loop_
_entity_poly.entity_id
_entity_poly.type
_entity_poly.pdbx_seq_one_letter_code
_entity_poly.pdbx_strand_id
1 'polypeptide(L)'
;MVWVVLIIPLVAVVLSMGYMTLSVVGADTTVRDDWYMDGKALQQDLSRDTLAAKLKLNANLNLNLQTGQVELQSEQPIAEPLKLIFSHAADKAKDFTLELPATPYTKQAKLTPAQIKLLETPNKFYVELSADQWRLRQIAMAPDATSNLLFTPLPAFTQLFEQ
;
A
#
# COMPACT_ATOMS: atom_id res chain seq x y z
N MET A 1 2.33 62.02 10.78
CA MET A 1 2.11 60.84 11.66
C MET A 1 0.93 59.94 11.25
N VAL A 2 0.01 60.41 10.42
CA VAL A 2 -1.16 59.62 9.98
C VAL A 2 -0.80 58.41 9.15
N TRP A 3 0.27 58.45 8.35
CA TRP A 3 0.74 57.35 7.51
C TRP A 3 1.17 56.09 8.28
N VAL A 4 1.73 56.25 9.47
CA VAL A 4 2.16 55.10 10.30
C VAL A 4 0.96 54.31 10.78
N VAL A 5 -0.14 54.97 11.09
CA VAL A 5 -1.38 54.35 11.56
C VAL A 5 -2.06 53.51 10.44
N LEU A 6 -1.84 53.88 9.17
CA LEU A 6 -2.37 53.14 8.02
C LEU A 6 -1.42 52.01 7.56
N ILE A 7 -0.11 52.19 7.68
CA ILE A 7 0.88 51.19 7.23
C ILE A 7 0.86 49.95 8.12
N ILE A 8 0.71 50.10 9.44
CA ILE A 8 0.70 48.99 10.39
C ILE A 8 -0.41 47.96 10.07
N PRO A 9 -1.70 48.37 9.95
CA PRO A 9 -2.75 47.42 9.61
C PRO A 9 -2.62 46.87 8.19
N LEU A 10 -2.10 47.61 7.22
CA LEU A 10 -1.88 47.16 5.86
C LEU A 10 -0.85 46.04 5.83
N VAL A 11 0.26 46.19 6.54
CA VAL A 11 1.30 45.15 6.68
C VAL A 11 0.74 43.90 7.36
N ALA A 12 -0.06 44.08 8.41
CA ALA A 12 -0.70 42.97 9.10
C ALA A 12 -1.63 42.14 8.17
N VAL A 13 -2.40 42.81 7.31
CA VAL A 13 -3.29 42.17 6.34
C VAL A 13 -2.47 41.38 5.29
N VAL A 14 -1.39 41.97 4.76
CA VAL A 14 -0.53 41.29 3.77
C VAL A 14 0.13 40.04 4.38
N LEU A 15 0.64 40.15 5.61
CA LEU A 15 1.24 39.01 6.31
C LEU A 15 0.22 37.90 6.60
N SER A 16 -0.99 38.32 7.00
CA SER A 16 -2.12 37.42 7.29
C SER A 16 -2.55 36.63 6.04
N MET A 17 -2.65 37.31 4.89
CA MET A 17 -2.93 36.66 3.60
C MET A 17 -1.81 35.70 3.16
N GLY A 18 -0.55 36.11 3.36
CA GLY A 18 0.60 35.24 3.08
C GLY A 18 0.59 33.98 3.94
N TYR A 19 0.28 34.10 5.22
CA TYR A 19 0.17 32.98 6.14
C TYR A 19 -1.00 32.03 5.77
N MET A 20 -2.12 32.62 5.36
CA MET A 20 -3.30 31.84 4.92
C MET A 20 -3.00 31.01 3.66
N THR A 21 -2.27 31.58 2.68
CA THR A 21 -1.88 30.84 1.47
C THR A 21 -0.90 29.72 1.79
N LEU A 22 0.07 29.93 2.66
CA LEU A 22 1.01 28.91 3.13
C LEU A 22 0.29 27.78 3.89
N SER A 23 -0.70 28.14 4.72
CA SER A 23 -1.50 27.18 5.47
C SER A 23 -2.37 26.29 4.56
N VAL A 24 -2.91 26.83 3.48
CA VAL A 24 -3.72 26.07 2.52
C VAL A 24 -2.84 25.16 1.64
N VAL A 25 -1.67 25.63 1.23
CA VAL A 25 -0.72 24.82 0.40
C VAL A 25 -0.06 23.72 1.23
N GLY A 26 0.16 23.97 2.53
CA GLY A 26 0.70 22.98 3.47
C GLY A 26 -0.36 22.22 4.26
N ALA A 27 -1.64 22.39 3.95
CA ALA A 27 -2.70 21.64 4.59
C ALA A 27 -2.52 20.16 4.27
N ASP A 28 -2.06 19.42 5.26
CA ASP A 28 -2.10 17.99 5.29
C ASP A 28 -3.53 17.54 4.99
N THR A 29 -3.69 16.51 4.18
CA THR A 29 -5.01 16.03 3.77
C THR A 29 -5.86 15.84 5.02
N THR A 30 -6.87 16.71 5.16
CA THR A 30 -7.83 16.68 6.27
C THR A 30 -8.29 15.27 6.50
N VAL A 31 -8.21 14.82 7.75
CA VAL A 31 -8.82 13.59 8.22
C VAL A 31 -10.26 13.58 7.71
N ARG A 32 -10.58 12.67 6.80
CA ARG A 32 -11.91 12.56 6.20
C ARG A 32 -12.91 12.25 7.30
N ASP A 33 -13.95 13.06 7.40
CA ASP A 33 -15.06 12.87 8.35
C ASP A 33 -15.96 11.66 7.99
N ASP A 34 -15.48 10.75 7.14
CA ASP A 34 -16.21 9.60 6.64
C ASP A 34 -16.02 8.34 7.52
N TRP A 35 -16.16 8.49 8.84
CA TRP A 35 -16.08 7.38 9.81
C TRP A 35 -16.93 6.17 9.42
N TYR A 36 -18.07 6.41 8.80
CA TYR A 36 -18.95 5.33 8.34
C TYR A 36 -18.33 4.56 7.17
N MET A 37 -17.76 5.26 6.20
CA MET A 37 -17.11 4.63 5.06
C MET A 37 -15.83 3.92 5.47
N ASP A 38 -15.06 4.51 6.38
CA ASP A 38 -13.86 3.88 6.94
C ASP A 38 -14.21 2.63 7.75
N GLY A 39 -15.28 2.66 8.55
CA GLY A 39 -15.77 1.50 9.29
C GLY A 39 -16.23 0.36 8.37
N LYS A 40 -16.93 0.69 7.28
CA LYS A 40 -17.35 -0.30 6.28
C LYS A 40 -16.16 -0.88 5.52
N ALA A 41 -15.20 -0.05 5.13
CA ALA A 41 -13.96 -0.49 4.48
C ALA A 41 -13.16 -1.42 5.40
N LEU A 42 -13.02 -1.06 6.68
CA LEU A 42 -12.34 -1.90 7.67
C LEU A 42 -13.03 -3.25 7.84
N GLN A 43 -14.36 -3.28 7.92
CA GLN A 43 -15.13 -4.53 8.04
C GLN A 43 -14.98 -5.40 6.79
N GLN A 44 -15.00 -4.80 5.60
CA GLN A 44 -14.75 -5.52 4.34
C GLN A 44 -13.33 -6.08 4.30
N ASP A 45 -12.36 -5.31 4.76
CA ASP A 45 -10.96 -5.72 4.85
C ASP A 45 -10.76 -6.90 5.81
N LEU A 46 -11.39 -6.85 6.98
CA LEU A 46 -11.36 -7.96 7.93
C LEU A 46 -12.01 -9.23 7.37
N SER A 47 -13.11 -9.10 6.63
CA SER A 47 -13.76 -10.25 5.99
C SER A 47 -12.87 -10.91 4.94
N ARG A 48 -12.11 -10.14 4.18
CA ARG A 48 -11.16 -10.62 3.17
C ARG A 48 -9.97 -11.35 3.81
N ASP A 49 -9.42 -10.81 4.91
CA ASP A 49 -8.36 -11.44 5.68
C ASP A 49 -8.84 -12.77 6.31
N THR A 50 -10.06 -12.77 6.84
CA THR A 50 -10.70 -13.97 7.42
C THR A 50 -10.94 -15.06 6.37
N LEU A 51 -11.36 -14.69 5.17
CA LEU A 51 -11.56 -15.66 4.09
C LEU A 51 -10.24 -16.30 3.64
N ALA A 52 -9.16 -15.51 3.54
CA ALA A 52 -7.83 -16.04 3.23
C ALA A 52 -7.38 -17.08 4.27
N ALA A 53 -7.63 -16.82 5.56
CA ALA A 53 -7.34 -17.76 6.65
C ALA A 53 -8.20 -19.03 6.57
N LYS A 54 -9.51 -18.89 6.31
CA LYS A 54 -10.43 -20.02 6.15
C LYS A 54 -10.05 -20.93 5.00
N LEU A 55 -9.59 -20.36 3.89
CA LEU A 55 -9.12 -21.09 2.73
C LEU A 55 -7.69 -21.62 2.89
N LYS A 56 -7.00 -21.29 3.98
CA LYS A 56 -5.60 -21.66 4.28
C LYS A 56 -4.66 -21.29 3.12
N LEU A 57 -4.86 -20.10 2.54
CA LEU A 57 -4.09 -19.68 1.38
C LEU A 57 -2.65 -19.38 1.76
N ASN A 58 -1.71 -20.04 1.12
CA ASN A 58 -0.28 -19.78 1.24
C ASN A 58 0.31 -19.51 -0.14
N ALA A 59 1.17 -18.51 -0.25
CA ALA A 59 1.84 -18.19 -1.48
C ALA A 59 3.26 -17.71 -1.22
N ASN A 60 4.17 -18.09 -2.10
CA ASN A 60 5.56 -17.70 -2.07
C ASN A 60 5.86 -16.78 -3.25
N LEU A 61 6.31 -15.56 -2.95
CA LEU A 61 6.66 -14.56 -3.95
C LEU A 61 8.17 -14.45 -4.08
N ASN A 62 8.69 -14.78 -5.24
CA ASN A 62 10.08 -14.60 -5.62
C ASN A 62 10.21 -13.32 -6.43
N LEU A 63 11.02 -12.40 -5.95
CA LEU A 63 11.37 -11.15 -6.62
C LEU A 63 12.83 -11.20 -7.05
N ASN A 64 13.09 -11.05 -8.34
CA ASN A 64 14.45 -10.88 -8.86
C ASN A 64 14.59 -9.48 -9.45
N LEU A 65 15.24 -8.58 -8.71
CA LEU A 65 15.42 -7.19 -9.12
C LEU A 65 16.40 -7.03 -10.29
N GLN A 66 17.36 -7.97 -10.47
CA GLN A 66 18.31 -7.91 -11.57
C GLN A 66 17.64 -8.15 -12.92
N THR A 67 16.70 -9.10 -12.98
CA THR A 67 15.97 -9.44 -14.21
C THR A 67 14.60 -8.76 -14.30
N GLY A 68 14.14 -8.19 -13.19
CA GLY A 68 12.79 -7.66 -13.03
C GLY A 68 11.69 -8.72 -13.02
N GLN A 69 12.04 -9.99 -12.84
CA GLN A 69 11.06 -11.07 -12.80
C GLN A 69 10.40 -11.18 -11.43
N VAL A 70 9.08 -11.35 -11.47
CA VAL A 70 8.23 -11.62 -10.32
C VAL A 70 7.54 -12.95 -10.55
N GLU A 71 7.73 -13.88 -9.64
CA GLU A 71 7.11 -15.20 -9.69
C GLU A 71 6.37 -15.48 -8.39
N LEU A 72 5.08 -15.72 -8.48
CA LEU A 72 4.24 -16.12 -7.37
C LEU A 72 3.92 -17.61 -7.52
N GLN A 73 4.22 -18.39 -6.48
CA GLN A 73 3.87 -19.79 -6.37
C GLN A 73 2.88 -19.99 -5.23
N SER A 74 1.74 -20.61 -5.49
CA SER A 74 0.73 -20.91 -4.48
C SER A 74 0.61 -22.41 -4.24
N GLU A 75 0.39 -22.80 -2.98
CA GLU A 75 0.17 -24.19 -2.62
C GLU A 75 -1.23 -24.67 -3.09
N GLN A 76 -2.22 -23.79 -3.02
CA GLN A 76 -3.57 -24.05 -3.51
C GLN A 76 -3.75 -23.49 -4.92
N PRO A 77 -4.61 -24.10 -5.75
CA PRO A 77 -4.88 -23.59 -7.08
C PRO A 77 -5.71 -22.28 -7.00
N ILE A 78 -5.13 -21.17 -7.42
CA ILE A 78 -5.78 -19.86 -7.46
C ILE A 78 -5.95 -19.49 -8.93
N ALA A 79 -7.05 -19.87 -9.54
CA ALA A 79 -7.32 -19.68 -10.97
C ALA A 79 -7.92 -18.30 -11.33
N GLU A 80 -7.83 -17.34 -10.42
CA GLU A 80 -8.28 -15.97 -10.63
C GLU A 80 -7.11 -15.00 -10.83
N PRO A 81 -7.32 -13.86 -11.51
CA PRO A 81 -6.30 -12.82 -11.61
C PRO A 81 -6.05 -12.22 -10.23
N LEU A 82 -4.78 -11.94 -9.90
CA LEU A 82 -4.39 -11.37 -8.63
C LEU A 82 -3.76 -10.00 -8.84
N LYS A 83 -3.91 -9.14 -7.84
CA LYS A 83 -3.21 -7.86 -7.76
C LYS A 83 -2.15 -7.95 -6.67
N LEU A 84 -0.92 -7.67 -7.06
CA LEU A 84 0.20 -7.52 -6.14
C LEU A 84 0.45 -6.03 -5.95
N ILE A 85 0.12 -5.53 -4.76
CA ILE A 85 0.16 -4.11 -4.42
C ILE A 85 1.37 -3.86 -3.55
N PHE A 86 2.21 -2.92 -3.97
CA PHE A 86 3.36 -2.44 -3.19
C PHE A 86 3.04 -1.05 -2.67
N SER A 87 2.91 -0.90 -1.36
CA SER A 87 2.64 0.37 -0.71
C SER A 87 3.88 0.83 0.06
N HIS A 88 4.38 2.00 -0.28
CA HIS A 88 5.56 2.59 0.36
C HIS A 88 5.19 3.14 1.75
N ALA A 89 6.00 2.83 2.77
CA ALA A 89 5.68 3.17 4.16
C ALA A 89 5.51 4.67 4.47
N ALA A 90 6.10 5.55 3.65
CA ALA A 90 6.11 7.00 3.92
C ALA A 90 5.63 7.87 2.75
N ASP A 91 5.45 7.32 1.55
CA ASP A 91 5.16 8.13 0.36
C ASP A 91 4.22 7.39 -0.60
N LYS A 92 2.95 7.74 -0.54
CA LYS A 92 1.90 7.15 -1.37
C LYS A 92 2.13 7.33 -2.88
N ALA A 93 2.89 8.34 -3.30
CA ALA A 93 3.20 8.55 -4.72
C ALA A 93 4.13 7.45 -5.29
N LYS A 94 4.75 6.64 -4.43
CA LYS A 94 5.60 5.50 -4.79
C LYS A 94 4.87 4.17 -4.76
N ASP A 95 3.58 4.16 -4.47
CA ASP A 95 2.76 2.96 -4.52
C ASP A 95 2.58 2.51 -5.97
N PHE A 96 2.62 1.21 -6.18
CA PHE A 96 2.33 0.64 -7.48
C PHE A 96 1.67 -0.73 -7.37
N THR A 97 0.95 -1.11 -8.40
CA THR A 97 0.26 -2.39 -8.48
C THR A 97 0.75 -3.17 -9.69
N LEU A 98 0.94 -4.46 -9.51
CA LEU A 98 1.28 -5.42 -10.55
C LEU A 98 0.13 -6.41 -10.70
N GLU A 99 -0.35 -6.60 -11.91
CA GLU A 99 -1.38 -7.59 -12.20
C GLU A 99 -0.74 -8.94 -12.53
N LEU A 100 -1.23 -9.98 -11.89
CA LEU A 100 -0.79 -11.36 -12.08
C LEU A 100 -1.87 -12.13 -12.84
N PRO A 101 -1.49 -12.94 -13.85
CA PRO A 101 -2.46 -13.65 -14.68
C PRO A 101 -3.23 -14.73 -13.91
N ALA A 102 -4.37 -15.15 -14.46
CA ALA A 102 -5.22 -16.20 -13.90
C ALA A 102 -4.68 -17.60 -14.18
N THR A 103 -3.48 -17.92 -13.69
CA THR A 103 -2.87 -19.25 -13.76
C THR A 103 -2.95 -19.94 -12.41
N PRO A 104 -3.21 -21.27 -12.32
CA PRO A 104 -3.64 -21.89 -11.06
C PRO A 104 -2.55 -21.95 -9.97
N TYR A 105 -1.31 -22.28 -10.26
CA TYR A 105 -0.28 -22.49 -9.25
C TYR A 105 0.88 -21.52 -9.33
N THR A 106 1.26 -21.12 -10.54
CA THR A 106 2.38 -20.23 -10.76
C THR A 106 1.94 -19.05 -11.61
N LYS A 107 2.20 -17.85 -11.11
CA LYS A 107 1.90 -16.59 -11.81
C LYS A 107 3.19 -15.82 -12.01
N GLN A 108 3.39 -15.30 -13.20
CA GLN A 108 4.58 -14.55 -13.53
C GLN A 108 4.21 -13.15 -14.04
N ALA A 109 4.99 -12.17 -13.63
CA ALA A 109 4.92 -10.81 -14.13
C ALA A 109 6.32 -10.21 -14.23
N LYS A 110 6.40 -9.03 -14.83
CA LYS A 110 7.67 -8.33 -14.99
C LYS A 110 7.56 -6.90 -14.46
N LEU A 111 8.52 -6.51 -13.65
CA LEU A 111 8.67 -5.14 -13.17
C LEU A 111 9.20 -4.23 -14.28
N THR A 112 8.72 -3.00 -14.30
CA THR A 112 9.31 -1.95 -15.13
C THR A 112 10.63 -1.44 -14.53
N PRO A 113 11.53 -0.86 -15.32
CA PRO A 113 12.79 -0.30 -14.78
C PRO A 113 12.57 0.75 -13.69
N ALA A 114 11.48 1.52 -13.76
CA ALA A 114 11.12 2.50 -12.73
C ALA A 114 10.72 1.82 -11.41
N GLN A 115 9.95 0.73 -11.46
CA GLN A 115 9.55 -0.05 -10.29
C GLN A 115 10.75 -0.76 -9.64
N ILE A 116 11.67 -1.30 -10.45
CA ILE A 116 12.92 -1.89 -9.95
C ILE A 116 13.70 -0.84 -9.16
N LYS A 117 13.91 0.36 -9.73
CA LYS A 117 14.62 1.45 -9.07
C LYS A 117 13.97 1.89 -7.76
N LEU A 118 12.63 1.86 -7.67
CA LEU A 118 11.90 2.14 -6.43
C LEU A 118 12.18 1.08 -5.36
N LEU A 119 12.23 -0.20 -5.74
CA LEU A 119 12.47 -1.31 -4.82
C LEU A 119 13.94 -1.44 -4.40
N GLU A 120 14.90 -1.00 -5.23
CA GLU A 120 16.33 -0.96 -4.89
C GLU A 120 16.66 0.11 -3.83
N THR A 121 15.79 1.12 -3.68
CA THR A 121 15.98 2.15 -2.66
C THR A 121 15.69 1.54 -1.28
N PRO A 122 16.53 1.76 -0.23
CA PRO A 122 16.36 1.17 1.09
C PRO A 122 15.14 1.75 1.82
N ASN A 123 13.96 1.27 1.50
CA ASN A 123 12.68 1.67 2.08
C ASN A 123 11.87 0.45 2.49
N LYS A 124 10.91 0.65 3.40
CA LYS A 124 9.94 -0.38 3.77
C LYS A 124 8.75 -0.30 2.84
N PHE A 125 8.37 -1.44 2.29
CA PHE A 125 7.14 -1.62 1.53
C PHE A 125 6.22 -2.60 2.28
N TYR A 126 4.93 -2.31 2.25
CA TYR A 126 3.90 -3.27 2.58
C TYR A 126 3.48 -3.92 1.27
N VAL A 127 3.53 -5.24 1.23
CA VAL A 127 3.16 -5.98 0.04
C VAL A 127 1.85 -6.71 0.31
N GLU A 128 0.86 -6.44 -0.52
CA GLU A 128 -0.46 -7.05 -0.44
C GLU A 128 -0.71 -7.88 -1.69
N LEU A 129 -1.06 -9.14 -1.51
CA LEU A 129 -1.57 -10.02 -2.55
C LEU A 129 -3.10 -10.05 -2.41
N SER A 130 -3.81 -9.62 -3.43
CA SER A 130 -5.23 -9.34 -3.35
C SER A 130 -5.98 -9.95 -4.53
N ALA A 131 -7.10 -10.61 -4.22
CA ALA A 131 -8.17 -10.97 -5.14
C ALA A 131 -9.45 -10.20 -4.80
N ASP A 132 -10.57 -10.49 -5.47
CA ASP A 132 -11.84 -9.80 -5.21
C ASP A 132 -12.34 -10.05 -3.79
N GLN A 133 -12.25 -11.29 -3.29
CA GLN A 133 -12.87 -11.71 -2.03
C GLN A 133 -11.89 -11.92 -0.88
N TRP A 134 -10.59 -12.06 -1.13
CA TRP A 134 -9.58 -12.31 -0.11
C TRP A 134 -8.31 -11.50 -0.35
N ARG A 135 -7.48 -11.42 0.68
CA ARG A 135 -6.15 -10.79 0.59
C ARG A 135 -5.18 -11.39 1.59
N LEU A 136 -3.91 -11.32 1.25
CA LEU A 136 -2.78 -11.65 2.11
C LEU A 136 -1.84 -10.46 2.18
N ARG A 137 -1.33 -10.15 3.37
CA ARG A 137 -0.43 -9.00 3.57
C ARG A 137 0.88 -9.44 4.22
N GLN A 138 1.96 -8.85 3.76
CA GLN A 138 3.29 -9.05 4.30
C GLN A 138 4.05 -7.73 4.35
N ILE A 139 4.91 -7.59 5.35
CA ILE A 139 5.85 -6.46 5.43
C ILE A 139 7.13 -6.91 4.74
N ALA A 140 7.47 -6.27 3.63
CA ALA A 140 8.78 -6.40 3.00
C ALA A 140 9.67 -5.25 3.48
N MET A 141 10.77 -5.57 4.11
CA MET A 141 11.88 -4.64 4.17
C MET A 141 12.52 -4.57 2.78
N ALA A 142 13.24 -3.46 2.49
CA ALA A 142 13.92 -3.26 1.21
C ALA A 142 14.42 -4.59 0.65
N PRO A 143 13.87 -5.06 -0.47
CA PRO A 143 14.23 -6.36 -0.98
C PRO A 143 15.70 -6.36 -1.38
N ASP A 144 16.45 -7.39 -0.97
CA ASP A 144 17.76 -7.68 -1.53
C ASP A 144 17.62 -8.00 -3.02
N ALA A 145 18.73 -8.09 -3.74
CA ALA A 145 18.74 -8.36 -5.19
C ALA A 145 17.87 -9.55 -5.60
N THR A 146 17.67 -10.51 -4.70
CA THR A 146 16.69 -11.60 -4.82
C THR A 146 16.00 -11.78 -3.48
N SER A 147 14.71 -11.53 -3.42
CA SER A 147 13.91 -11.62 -2.20
C SER A 147 12.81 -12.65 -2.35
N ASN A 148 12.64 -13.42 -1.29
CA ASN A 148 11.60 -14.42 -1.17
C ASN A 148 10.65 -14.01 -0.04
N LEU A 149 9.39 -13.76 -0.37
CA LEU A 149 8.36 -13.34 0.57
C LEU A 149 7.30 -14.42 0.71
N LEU A 150 7.15 -14.94 1.91
CA LEU A 150 6.12 -15.92 2.21
C LEU A 150 4.85 -15.21 2.68
N PHE A 151 3.79 -15.32 1.91
CA PHE A 151 2.47 -14.87 2.28
C PHE A 151 1.72 -15.96 3.03
N THR A 152 1.34 -15.66 4.26
CA THR A 152 0.48 -16.50 5.10
C THR A 152 -0.66 -15.68 5.65
N PRO A 153 -1.82 -16.28 5.94
CA PRO A 153 -2.89 -15.59 6.63
C PRO A 153 -2.42 -15.03 7.97
N LEU A 154 -2.97 -13.91 8.39
CA LEU A 154 -2.62 -13.31 9.68
C LEU A 154 -2.95 -14.28 10.82
N PRO A 155 -2.03 -14.49 11.81
CA PRO A 155 -2.21 -15.47 12.88
C PRO A 155 -3.49 -15.29 13.70
N ALA A 156 -3.92 -14.04 13.89
CA ALA A 156 -5.16 -13.73 14.61
C ALA A 156 -6.40 -14.34 13.96
N PHE A 157 -6.40 -14.57 12.64
CA PHE A 157 -7.52 -15.18 11.92
C PHE A 157 -7.36 -16.69 11.75
N THR A 158 -6.14 -17.20 11.72
CA THR A 158 -5.88 -18.63 11.58
C THR A 158 -6.38 -19.40 12.81
N GLN A 159 -6.21 -18.86 14.02
CA GLN A 159 -6.65 -19.48 15.27
C GLN A 159 -8.18 -19.67 15.38
N LEU A 160 -8.97 -18.92 14.61
CA LEU A 160 -10.43 -19.06 14.61
C LEU A 160 -10.93 -20.35 13.93
N PHE A 161 -10.10 -21.01 13.14
CA PHE A 161 -10.47 -22.17 12.31
C PHE A 161 -9.71 -23.46 12.66
N GLU A 162 -8.89 -23.43 13.71
CA GLU A 162 -8.13 -24.61 14.19
C GLU A 162 -8.83 -25.37 15.34
N GLN A 163 -10.10 -25.03 15.64
CA GLN A 163 -10.91 -25.72 16.66
C GLN A 163 -11.79 -26.79 16.05
#